data_1d73e4a11d4fbe14a7c2ee377dfe9aa4
#
_entry.id   1d73e4a11d4fbe14a7c2ee377dfe9aa4
#
_cell.length_a   1.000
_cell.length_b   1.000
_cell.length_c   1.000
_cell.angle_alpha   90.00
_cell.angle_beta   90.00
_cell.angle_gamma   90.00
#
_symmetry.space_group_name_H-M   'P 1'
#
loop_
_entity.id
_entity.type
_entity.pdbx_description
1 polymer ?
#
loop_
_entity_poly.entity_id
_entity_poly.type
_entity_poly.pdbx_seq_one_letter_code
_entity_poly.pdbx_strand_id
1 'polypeptide(L)'
;MAVAHDILHLLQTLPISVQLITGAIVFSVVAFIYSTLSNERPFPGFPVISLSEQGLGPKASWFKHGKETVLKGLEQTKGPFQILTGTGPKLVVPNRFADELKGLNELDFNMAFAKDFFANYPGFEPFAQGLHDDNLIQETVRVKLTQSLGLVTNDLVDETTASIHDIFGEDKDWQTTQLKQGILNMVARLSSRVFLGQDLCRNEQWLHIAKNYTVDSFIAARLLRLVPSVFRPVVHWFMPHCIRVRKEYADANKLIMPEIERRKERAEKAIAAGSKPPKTADTIGWMYEVARGRQVNYVAAQLSLTLAAIHTTTEAITTAMLDIVEQPEVLQALRQEVTDVVGEQGWSKTALYKLRLMDSFLKESQRCHPPGFTSMNRLVKSNVQLSDGTVLPAGARIMIAPRYLDPDVYEEPLKFDAYRFLREREKPGQVNAWQHVTTSAQHMGFGHGQHACPGRFFASNEIKIALAHLLLKYDWRADPTDKTSEMQFEGNVITDPKVKVQLRRRAEEVRLDI
;
A
#
# COMPACT_ATOMS: atom_id res chain seq x y z
N MET A 1 -29.40 20.59 38.06
CA MET A 1 -29.81 22.01 37.96
C MET A 1 -29.06 22.88 38.94
N ALA A 2 -28.90 22.53 40.24
CA ALA A 2 -28.15 23.32 41.23
C ALA A 2 -26.72 23.68 40.79
N VAL A 3 -25.90 22.71 40.39
CA VAL A 3 -24.50 22.93 39.98
C VAL A 3 -24.37 23.92 38.81
N ALA A 4 -25.27 23.88 37.84
CA ALA A 4 -25.24 24.80 36.69
C ALA A 4 -25.61 26.23 37.11
N HIS A 5 -26.51 26.40 38.12
CA HIS A 5 -26.88 27.68 38.67
C HIS A 5 -25.70 28.30 39.46
N ASP A 6 -25.00 27.50 40.26
CA ASP A 6 -23.85 27.95 41.03
C ASP A 6 -22.68 28.39 40.13
N ILE A 7 -22.39 27.64 39.03
CA ILE A 7 -21.39 28.01 38.04
C ILE A 7 -21.76 29.33 37.32
N LEU A 8 -23.04 29.52 36.98
CA LEU A 8 -23.51 30.75 36.35
C LEU A 8 -23.37 31.96 37.27
N HIS A 9 -23.70 31.79 38.55
CA HIS A 9 -23.55 32.83 39.57
C HIS A 9 -22.07 33.19 39.81
N LEU A 10 -21.20 32.19 39.84
CA LEU A 10 -19.74 32.40 39.97
C LEU A 10 -19.16 33.17 38.76
N LEU A 11 -19.61 32.83 37.55
CA LEU A 11 -19.23 33.55 36.34
C LEU A 11 -19.67 35.00 36.33
N GLN A 12 -20.85 35.32 36.86
CA GLN A 12 -21.38 36.69 36.93
C GLN A 12 -20.64 37.59 37.93
N THR A 13 -19.93 37.01 38.91
CA THR A 13 -19.11 37.75 39.89
C THR A 13 -17.70 38.08 39.41
N LEU A 14 -17.26 37.53 38.25
CA LEU A 14 -15.95 37.80 37.68
C LEU A 14 -15.90 39.13 36.93
N PRO A 15 -14.72 39.76 36.80
CA PRO A 15 -14.53 40.94 35.94
C PRO A 15 -15.04 40.72 34.51
N ILE A 16 -15.62 41.72 33.88
CA ILE A 16 -16.19 41.64 32.53
C ILE A 16 -15.17 41.08 31.51
N SER A 17 -13.88 41.44 31.63
CA SER A 17 -12.82 40.90 30.79
C SER A 17 -12.67 39.38 30.91
N VAL A 18 -12.79 38.83 32.13
CA VAL A 18 -12.73 37.40 32.40
C VAL A 18 -13.97 36.67 31.86
N GLN A 19 -15.15 37.27 32.01
CA GLN A 19 -16.40 36.74 31.42
C GLN A 19 -16.31 36.64 29.90
N LEU A 20 -15.80 37.68 29.22
CA LEU A 20 -15.60 37.71 27.76
C LEU A 20 -14.59 36.65 27.28
N ILE A 21 -13.45 36.52 28.00
CA ILE A 21 -12.44 35.49 27.69
C ILE A 21 -13.05 34.09 27.87
N THR A 22 -13.71 33.83 28.99
CA THR A 22 -14.34 32.52 29.25
C THR A 22 -15.41 32.21 28.21
N GLY A 23 -16.26 33.20 27.85
CA GLY A 23 -17.27 33.06 26.81
C GLY A 23 -16.64 32.74 25.43
N ALA A 24 -15.55 33.43 25.06
CA ALA A 24 -14.84 33.18 23.82
C ALA A 24 -14.21 31.76 23.79
N ILE A 25 -13.64 31.30 24.91
CA ILE A 25 -13.08 29.93 25.04
C ILE A 25 -14.20 28.88 24.89
N VAL A 26 -15.31 29.04 25.63
CA VAL A 26 -16.47 28.13 25.57
C VAL A 26 -17.03 28.08 24.15
N PHE A 27 -17.24 29.25 23.52
CA PHE A 27 -17.71 29.33 22.14
C PHE A 27 -16.74 28.62 21.17
N SER A 28 -15.44 28.86 21.31
CA SER A 28 -14.41 28.22 20.48
C SER A 28 -14.39 26.70 20.64
N VAL A 29 -14.51 26.20 21.86
CA VAL A 29 -14.60 24.77 22.17
C VAL A 29 -15.86 24.15 21.57
N VAL A 30 -17.04 24.81 21.75
CA VAL A 30 -18.30 24.32 21.18
C VAL A 30 -18.27 24.36 19.65
N ALA A 31 -17.75 25.43 19.06
CA ALA A 31 -17.61 25.55 17.62
C ALA A 31 -16.63 24.48 17.05
N PHE A 32 -15.53 24.21 17.75
CA PHE A 32 -14.60 23.15 17.39
C PHE A 32 -15.25 21.76 17.47
N ILE A 33 -15.97 21.46 18.57
CA ILE A 33 -16.70 20.19 18.73
C ILE A 33 -17.77 20.05 17.62
N TYR A 34 -18.54 21.10 17.37
CA TYR A 34 -19.57 21.11 16.33
C TYR A 34 -18.96 20.90 14.93
N SER A 35 -17.86 21.60 14.62
CA SER A 35 -17.16 21.47 13.34
C SER A 35 -16.60 20.06 13.13
N THR A 36 -15.99 19.47 14.15
CA THR A 36 -15.46 18.09 14.07
C THR A 36 -16.55 17.05 13.94
N LEU A 37 -17.65 17.18 14.65
CA LEU A 37 -18.80 16.27 14.56
C LEU A 37 -19.56 16.43 13.24
N SER A 38 -19.65 17.65 12.70
CA SER A 38 -20.32 17.89 11.41
C SER A 38 -19.59 17.23 10.23
N ASN A 39 -18.28 17.15 10.27
CA ASN A 39 -17.47 16.45 9.25
C ASN A 39 -17.67 14.92 9.24
N GLU A 40 -18.33 14.36 10.23
CA GLU A 40 -18.67 12.93 10.32
C GLU A 40 -20.10 12.62 9.87
N ARG A 41 -20.91 13.65 9.48
CA ARG A 41 -22.29 13.46 9.04
C ARG A 41 -22.35 12.87 7.63
N PRO A 42 -23.33 11.98 7.37
CA PRO A 42 -23.58 11.47 6.03
C PRO A 42 -23.90 12.60 5.03
N PHE A 43 -23.45 12.43 3.79
CA PHE A 43 -23.81 13.32 2.69
C PHE A 43 -25.28 13.13 2.30
N PRO A 44 -26.07 14.22 2.15
CA PRO A 44 -27.45 14.12 1.69
C PRO A 44 -27.55 13.49 0.29
N GLY A 45 -28.61 12.74 0.04
CA GLY A 45 -28.88 12.14 -1.29
C GLY A 45 -28.16 10.81 -1.58
N PHE A 46 -27.29 10.33 -0.68
CA PHE A 46 -26.64 9.04 -0.83
C PHE A 46 -27.09 8.07 0.27
N PRO A 47 -27.59 6.86 -0.05
CA PRO A 47 -28.00 5.90 0.96
C PRO A 47 -26.82 5.44 1.81
N VAL A 48 -27.02 5.33 3.13
CA VAL A 48 -26.05 4.79 4.08
C VAL A 48 -26.24 3.28 4.15
N ILE A 49 -25.19 2.52 3.82
CA ILE A 49 -25.22 1.06 3.89
C ILE A 49 -24.61 0.57 5.21
N SER A 50 -25.31 -0.40 5.82
CA SER A 50 -24.88 -1.08 7.04
C SER A 50 -25.42 -2.50 7.09
N LEU A 51 -24.87 -3.33 7.98
CA LEU A 51 -25.33 -4.70 8.27
C LEU A 51 -26.23 -4.67 9.51
N SER A 52 -27.27 -3.83 9.50
CA SER A 52 -28.18 -3.62 10.63
C SER A 52 -28.97 -4.89 10.98
N GLU A 53 -29.26 -5.75 10.01
CA GLU A 53 -29.89 -7.06 10.21
C GLU A 53 -29.01 -8.02 11.04
N GLN A 54 -27.71 -7.77 11.12
CA GLN A 54 -26.75 -8.47 11.99
C GLN A 54 -26.51 -7.75 13.32
N GLY A 55 -27.32 -6.72 13.64
CA GLY A 55 -27.17 -5.92 14.85
C GLY A 55 -26.00 -4.92 14.83
N LEU A 56 -25.39 -4.68 13.65
CA LEU A 56 -24.23 -3.80 13.51
C LEU A 56 -24.64 -2.40 13.06
N GLY A 57 -24.24 -1.39 13.81
CA GLY A 57 -24.33 -0.01 13.38
C GLY A 57 -23.40 0.30 12.20
N PRO A 58 -23.62 1.44 11.47
CA PRO A 58 -22.91 1.72 10.23
C PRO A 58 -21.38 1.72 10.33
N LYS A 59 -20.78 2.35 11.36
CA LYS A 59 -19.33 2.36 11.57
C LYS A 59 -18.78 0.96 11.91
N ALA A 60 -19.52 0.17 12.70
CA ALA A 60 -19.13 -1.18 13.07
C ALA A 60 -19.21 -2.15 11.88
N SER A 61 -20.20 -1.96 10.99
CA SER A 61 -20.34 -2.73 9.75
C SER A 61 -19.08 -2.59 8.88
N TRP A 62 -18.62 -1.35 8.65
CA TRP A 62 -17.38 -1.13 7.90
C TRP A 62 -16.16 -1.69 8.62
N PHE A 63 -16.02 -1.42 9.92
CA PHE A 63 -14.83 -1.79 10.67
C PHE A 63 -14.60 -3.30 10.76
N LYS A 64 -15.67 -4.09 10.85
CA LYS A 64 -15.62 -5.55 11.01
C LYS A 64 -15.82 -6.31 9.69
N HIS A 65 -16.70 -5.81 8.82
CA HIS A 65 -17.21 -6.51 7.64
C HIS A 65 -17.29 -5.55 6.44
N GLY A 66 -16.16 -4.93 6.10
CA GLY A 66 -16.12 -3.93 5.03
C GLY A 66 -16.44 -4.50 3.66
N LYS A 67 -15.97 -5.71 3.34
CA LYS A 67 -16.28 -6.44 2.10
C LYS A 67 -17.78 -6.65 1.94
N GLU A 68 -18.39 -7.27 2.93
CA GLU A 68 -19.83 -7.57 2.93
C GLU A 68 -20.68 -6.31 2.87
N THR A 69 -20.23 -5.23 3.54
CA THR A 69 -20.90 -3.93 3.51
C THR A 69 -20.87 -3.32 2.11
N VAL A 70 -19.74 -3.41 1.40
CA VAL A 70 -19.62 -2.92 0.01
C VAL A 70 -20.47 -3.75 -0.93
N LEU A 71 -20.38 -5.10 -0.84
CA LEU A 71 -21.17 -6.00 -1.69
C LEU A 71 -22.67 -5.77 -1.52
N LYS A 72 -23.16 -5.66 -0.29
CA LYS A 72 -24.55 -5.31 0.00
C LYS A 72 -24.97 -3.99 -0.64
N GLY A 73 -24.11 -2.98 -0.59
CA GLY A 73 -24.39 -1.69 -1.21
C GLY A 73 -24.52 -1.80 -2.74
N LEU A 74 -23.66 -2.58 -3.38
CA LEU A 74 -23.73 -2.83 -4.82
C LEU A 74 -25.00 -3.59 -5.24
N GLU A 75 -25.49 -4.50 -4.41
CA GLU A 75 -26.74 -5.22 -4.64
C GLU A 75 -27.96 -4.32 -4.48
N GLN A 76 -27.97 -3.45 -3.46
CA GLN A 76 -29.11 -2.62 -3.11
C GLN A 76 -29.23 -1.35 -3.94
N THR A 77 -28.14 -0.86 -4.53
CA THR A 77 -28.11 0.44 -5.22
C THR A 77 -27.48 0.34 -6.59
N LYS A 78 -28.06 1.03 -7.58
CA LYS A 78 -27.46 1.19 -8.91
C LYS A 78 -26.54 2.42 -9.00
N GLY A 79 -26.67 3.37 -8.08
CA GLY A 79 -25.90 4.61 -7.98
C GLY A 79 -24.86 4.59 -6.87
N PRO A 80 -24.16 5.71 -6.65
CA PRO A 80 -23.27 5.85 -5.51
C PRO A 80 -24.01 5.72 -4.18
N PHE A 81 -23.37 5.07 -3.22
CA PHE A 81 -23.85 4.95 -1.84
C PHE A 81 -22.72 5.30 -0.86
N GLN A 82 -23.03 5.41 0.42
CA GLN A 82 -22.00 5.74 1.40
C GLN A 82 -21.92 4.74 2.53
N ILE A 83 -20.69 4.60 3.01
CA ILE A 83 -20.34 3.87 4.23
C ILE A 83 -19.79 4.85 5.25
N LEU A 84 -20.05 4.59 6.52
CA LEU A 84 -19.52 5.41 7.61
C LEU A 84 -18.25 4.80 8.16
N THR A 85 -17.14 5.52 8.00
CA THR A 85 -15.83 5.11 8.54
C THR A 85 -15.50 5.89 9.81
N GLY A 86 -14.42 5.51 10.49
CA GLY A 86 -13.94 6.26 11.65
C GLY A 86 -13.40 7.66 11.33
N THR A 87 -13.14 7.99 10.06
CA THR A 87 -12.70 9.32 9.61
C THR A 87 -13.82 10.08 8.86
N GLY A 88 -15.06 9.63 8.97
CA GLY A 88 -16.24 10.19 8.34
C GLY A 88 -16.77 9.37 7.16
N PRO A 89 -17.79 9.84 6.46
CA PRO A 89 -18.39 9.11 5.34
C PRO A 89 -17.44 8.98 4.16
N LYS A 90 -17.56 7.86 3.44
CA LYS A 90 -16.94 7.61 2.12
C LYS A 90 -18.01 7.19 1.15
N LEU A 91 -18.01 7.78 -0.04
CA LEU A 91 -18.91 7.39 -1.12
C LEU A 91 -18.27 6.24 -1.90
N VAL A 92 -18.99 5.13 -2.01
CA VAL A 92 -18.63 4.04 -2.91
C VAL A 92 -19.30 4.33 -4.24
N VAL A 93 -18.50 4.55 -5.28
CA VAL A 93 -18.96 4.88 -6.61
C VAL A 93 -18.91 3.62 -7.48
N PRO A 94 -19.98 3.31 -8.25
CA PRO A 94 -19.99 2.16 -9.13
C PRO A 94 -18.87 2.18 -10.16
N ASN A 95 -18.34 1.00 -10.48
CA ASN A 95 -17.20 0.82 -11.38
C ASN A 95 -17.37 1.45 -12.77
N ARG A 96 -18.61 1.55 -13.29
CA ARG A 96 -18.87 2.17 -14.61
C ARG A 96 -18.37 3.61 -14.74
N PHE A 97 -18.15 4.32 -13.63
CA PHE A 97 -17.60 5.68 -13.61
C PHE A 97 -16.07 5.73 -13.47
N ALA A 98 -15.40 4.58 -13.41
CA ALA A 98 -13.95 4.53 -13.17
C ALA A 98 -13.15 5.28 -14.22
N ASP A 99 -13.50 5.08 -15.50
CA ASP A 99 -12.82 5.75 -16.62
C ASP A 99 -13.12 7.25 -16.69
N GLU A 100 -14.30 7.66 -16.28
CA GLU A 100 -14.68 9.07 -16.16
C GLU A 100 -13.87 9.78 -15.05
N LEU A 101 -13.65 9.11 -13.94
CA LEU A 101 -13.00 9.68 -12.75
C LEU A 101 -11.46 9.59 -12.74
N LYS A 102 -10.87 8.72 -13.59
CA LYS A 102 -9.45 8.34 -13.50
C LYS A 102 -8.44 9.47 -13.68
N GLY A 103 -8.83 10.54 -14.38
CA GLY A 103 -7.93 11.65 -14.77
C GLY A 103 -8.37 13.03 -14.27
N LEU A 104 -9.39 13.11 -13.41
CA LEU A 104 -9.92 14.39 -12.95
C LEU A 104 -9.00 15.05 -11.93
N ASN A 105 -8.63 16.31 -12.18
CA ASN A 105 -7.79 17.10 -11.28
C ASN A 105 -8.51 17.50 -9.98
N GLU A 106 -9.83 17.44 -9.97
CA GLU A 106 -10.69 17.66 -8.81
C GLU A 106 -10.58 16.54 -7.76
N LEU A 107 -9.96 15.41 -8.13
CA LEU A 107 -9.86 14.20 -7.31
C LEU A 107 -8.41 13.99 -6.85
N ASP A 108 -8.19 14.04 -5.53
CA ASP A 108 -6.87 13.97 -4.94
C ASP A 108 -6.67 12.73 -4.06
N PHE A 109 -5.68 11.91 -4.42
CA PHE A 109 -5.32 10.72 -3.66
C PHE A 109 -4.56 11.07 -2.37
N ASN A 110 -3.59 11.97 -2.46
CA ASN A 110 -2.70 12.26 -1.33
C ASN A 110 -3.47 12.89 -0.17
N MET A 111 -4.41 13.79 -0.46
CA MET A 111 -5.29 14.39 0.56
C MET A 111 -6.21 13.34 1.21
N ALA A 112 -6.76 12.39 0.43
CA ALA A 112 -7.57 11.31 0.98
C ALA A 112 -6.74 10.40 1.90
N PHE A 113 -5.54 10.02 1.46
CA PHE A 113 -4.62 9.16 2.20
C PHE A 113 -4.12 9.83 3.49
N ALA A 114 -3.68 11.08 3.41
CA ALA A 114 -3.24 11.86 4.57
C ALA A 114 -4.34 12.00 5.65
N LYS A 115 -5.60 12.18 5.23
CA LYS A 115 -6.75 12.25 6.15
C LYS A 115 -7.02 10.90 6.83
N ASP A 116 -6.92 9.79 6.10
CA ASP A 116 -7.16 8.46 6.64
C ASP A 116 -6.09 8.00 7.63
N PHE A 117 -4.85 8.47 7.44
CA PHE A 117 -3.67 8.11 8.25
C PHE A 117 -3.18 9.22 9.17
N PHE A 118 -3.98 10.27 9.40
CA PHE A 118 -3.64 11.34 10.36
C PHE A 118 -2.25 11.95 10.13
N ALA A 119 -1.91 12.26 8.88
CA ALA A 119 -0.60 12.72 8.45
C ALA A 119 -0.06 13.97 9.20
N ASN A 120 -0.94 14.71 9.86
CA ASN A 120 -0.60 15.89 10.66
C ASN A 120 -0.09 15.57 12.09
N TYR A 121 -0.11 14.30 12.49
CA TYR A 121 0.36 13.91 13.82
C TYR A 121 1.85 13.53 13.77
N PRO A 122 2.63 13.87 14.83
CA PRO A 122 4.05 13.53 14.90
C PRO A 122 4.29 12.02 14.76
N GLY A 123 5.24 11.67 13.91
CA GLY A 123 5.58 10.30 13.54
C GLY A 123 4.85 9.80 12.28
N PHE A 124 3.83 10.52 11.79
CA PHE A 124 3.05 10.17 10.60
C PHE A 124 3.45 11.00 9.36
N GLU A 125 4.57 11.69 9.38
CA GLU A 125 5.10 12.50 8.28
C GLU A 125 5.23 11.74 6.94
N PRO A 126 5.52 10.43 6.90
CA PRO A 126 5.52 9.65 5.66
C PRO A 126 4.19 9.66 4.90
N PHE A 127 3.06 9.81 5.60
CA PHE A 127 1.72 9.90 5.01
C PHE A 127 1.39 11.29 4.45
N ALA A 128 2.20 12.30 4.79
CA ALA A 128 2.08 13.65 4.25
C ALA A 128 2.84 13.84 2.93
N GLN A 129 3.62 12.84 2.50
CA GLN A 129 4.38 12.93 1.26
C GLN A 129 3.44 13.05 0.05
N GLY A 130 3.71 14.00 -0.82
CA GLY A 130 2.87 14.32 -1.98
C GLY A 130 1.71 15.29 -1.70
N LEU A 131 1.57 15.79 -0.46
CA LEU A 131 0.72 16.96 -0.19
C LEU A 131 1.35 18.25 -0.75
N HIS A 132 0.52 19.27 -0.98
CA HIS A 132 0.97 20.59 -1.44
C HIS A 132 1.73 20.56 -2.78
N ASP A 133 1.26 19.74 -3.73
CA ASP A 133 1.85 19.58 -5.07
C ASP A 133 3.32 19.12 -5.08
N ASP A 134 3.82 18.59 -3.96
CA ASP A 134 5.11 17.94 -3.89
C ASP A 134 5.05 16.51 -4.42
N ASN A 135 5.31 16.36 -5.71
CA ASN A 135 5.32 15.06 -6.40
C ASN A 135 6.72 14.40 -6.40
N LEU A 136 7.61 14.78 -5.48
CA LEU A 136 9.00 14.32 -5.45
C LEU A 136 9.12 12.78 -5.47
N ILE A 137 8.37 12.09 -4.61
CA ILE A 137 8.38 10.62 -4.53
C ILE A 137 7.82 10.02 -5.83
N GLN A 138 6.67 10.52 -6.28
CA GLN A 138 6.05 10.04 -7.52
C GLN A 138 6.97 10.23 -8.73
N GLU A 139 7.63 11.38 -8.84
CA GLU A 139 8.58 11.67 -9.91
C GLU A 139 9.83 10.77 -9.80
N THR A 140 10.37 10.59 -8.58
CA THR A 140 11.50 9.69 -8.34
C THR A 140 11.17 8.25 -8.79
N VAL A 141 10.01 7.74 -8.44
CA VAL A 141 9.61 6.36 -8.77
C VAL A 141 9.20 6.22 -10.23
N ARG A 142 8.35 7.11 -10.76
CA ARG A 142 7.84 7.01 -12.15
C ARG A 142 8.92 7.23 -13.19
N VAL A 143 9.85 8.16 -12.93
CA VAL A 143 10.88 8.51 -13.90
C VAL A 143 12.17 7.76 -13.59
N LYS A 144 12.79 8.04 -12.44
CA LYS A 144 14.15 7.55 -12.15
C LYS A 144 14.20 6.04 -11.92
N LEU A 145 13.41 5.53 -10.97
CA LEU A 145 13.40 4.09 -10.67
C LEU A 145 12.94 3.28 -11.89
N THR A 146 11.86 3.69 -12.57
CA THR A 146 11.34 2.95 -13.74
C THR A 146 12.33 2.93 -14.91
N GLN A 147 13.04 4.04 -15.16
CA GLN A 147 14.09 4.08 -16.18
C GLN A 147 15.32 3.27 -15.79
N SER A 148 15.61 3.15 -14.50
CA SER A 148 16.77 2.44 -13.95
C SER A 148 16.52 0.96 -13.67
N LEU A 149 15.36 0.40 -14.03
CA LEU A 149 15.04 -1.01 -13.74
C LEU A 149 16.11 -1.99 -14.24
N GLY A 150 16.73 -1.72 -15.40
CA GLY A 150 17.84 -2.55 -15.90
C GLY A 150 19.07 -2.52 -15.00
N LEU A 151 19.36 -1.41 -14.34
CA LEU A 151 20.48 -1.27 -13.43
C LEU A 151 20.23 -2.01 -12.10
N VAL A 152 19.02 -1.88 -11.56
CA VAL A 152 18.67 -2.49 -10.26
C VAL A 152 18.31 -3.97 -10.37
N THR A 153 18.16 -4.53 -11.57
CA THR A 153 17.84 -5.95 -11.76
C THR A 153 18.92 -6.84 -11.13
N ASN A 154 20.20 -6.56 -11.40
CA ASN A 154 21.31 -7.33 -10.84
C ASN A 154 21.38 -7.19 -9.30
N ASP A 155 21.16 -6.00 -8.77
CA ASP A 155 21.10 -5.77 -7.32
C ASP A 155 19.97 -6.59 -6.65
N LEU A 156 18.81 -6.70 -7.32
CA LEU A 156 17.70 -7.50 -6.83
C LEU A 156 18.01 -9.00 -6.89
N VAL A 157 18.63 -9.49 -7.96
CA VAL A 157 19.01 -10.91 -8.10
C VAL A 157 20.03 -11.28 -7.03
N ASP A 158 21.08 -10.48 -6.87
CA ASP A 158 22.15 -10.68 -5.89
C ASP A 158 21.58 -10.72 -4.45
N GLU A 159 20.75 -9.74 -4.09
CA GLU A 159 20.15 -9.70 -2.76
C GLU A 159 19.07 -10.79 -2.57
N THR A 160 18.38 -11.20 -3.64
CA THR A 160 17.43 -12.33 -3.58
C THR A 160 18.16 -13.62 -3.27
N THR A 161 19.25 -13.91 -3.97
CA THR A 161 20.08 -15.11 -3.74
C THR A 161 20.59 -15.15 -2.30
N ALA A 162 21.17 -14.05 -1.80
CA ALA A 162 21.69 -13.98 -0.44
C ALA A 162 20.56 -14.11 0.60
N SER A 163 19.44 -13.42 0.42
CA SER A 163 18.34 -13.45 1.39
C SER A 163 17.64 -14.81 1.47
N ILE A 164 17.48 -15.50 0.35
CA ILE A 164 16.85 -16.83 0.31
C ILE A 164 17.71 -17.84 1.06
N HIS A 165 19.02 -17.83 0.85
CA HIS A 165 19.95 -18.67 1.59
C HIS A 165 19.84 -18.44 3.10
N ASP A 166 19.86 -17.17 3.53
CA ASP A 166 19.84 -16.81 4.95
C ASP A 166 18.50 -17.14 5.64
N ILE A 167 17.36 -17.07 4.89
CA ILE A 167 16.01 -17.18 5.45
C ILE A 167 15.44 -18.58 5.35
N PHE A 168 15.62 -19.25 4.21
CA PHE A 168 15.01 -20.54 3.92
C PHE A 168 16.00 -21.72 4.02
N GLY A 169 17.31 -21.44 4.04
CA GLY A 169 18.35 -22.45 4.24
C GLY A 169 18.57 -23.40 3.06
N GLU A 170 19.35 -24.44 3.28
CA GLU A 170 19.79 -25.43 2.26
C GLU A 170 19.36 -26.87 2.61
N ASP A 171 18.39 -27.03 3.51
CA ASP A 171 17.96 -28.35 3.95
C ASP A 171 17.22 -29.10 2.84
N LYS A 172 17.64 -30.34 2.59
CA LYS A 172 17.05 -31.25 1.57
C LYS A 172 15.85 -32.02 2.08
N ASP A 173 15.63 -32.05 3.39
CA ASP A 173 14.47 -32.62 4.00
C ASP A 173 13.35 -31.58 4.11
N TRP A 174 12.10 -32.06 4.19
CA TRP A 174 10.94 -31.17 4.32
C TRP A 174 10.95 -30.43 5.66
N GLN A 175 10.97 -29.09 5.58
CA GLN A 175 10.91 -28.20 6.73
C GLN A 175 9.62 -27.38 6.69
N THR A 176 8.96 -27.23 7.84
CA THR A 176 7.82 -26.30 7.99
C THR A 176 8.31 -24.88 8.24
N THR A 177 7.80 -23.91 7.48
CA THR A 177 8.11 -22.48 7.66
C THR A 177 6.86 -21.63 7.70
N GLN A 178 6.95 -20.47 8.38
CA GLN A 178 5.96 -19.41 8.28
C GLN A 178 6.21 -18.61 6.98
N LEU A 179 5.45 -18.93 5.94
CA LEU A 179 5.68 -18.41 4.59
C LEU A 179 5.73 -16.88 4.56
N LYS A 180 4.70 -16.23 5.07
CA LYS A 180 4.58 -14.76 5.01
C LYS A 180 5.71 -14.04 5.75
N GLN A 181 6.16 -14.59 6.88
CA GLN A 181 7.26 -14.01 7.64
C GLN A 181 8.60 -14.15 6.91
N GLY A 182 8.85 -15.30 6.28
CA GLY A 182 10.04 -15.50 5.44
C GLY A 182 10.07 -14.53 4.27
N ILE A 183 8.95 -14.42 3.54
CA ILE A 183 8.83 -13.49 2.41
C ILE A 183 8.96 -12.03 2.87
N LEU A 184 8.39 -11.65 4.02
CA LEU A 184 8.53 -10.29 4.57
C LEU A 184 10.00 -9.94 4.83
N ASN A 185 10.77 -10.86 5.40
CA ASN A 185 12.20 -10.64 5.64
C ASN A 185 12.98 -10.51 4.33
N MET A 186 12.66 -11.32 3.33
CA MET A 186 13.27 -11.24 2.00
C MET A 186 12.95 -9.90 1.32
N VAL A 187 11.67 -9.56 1.18
CA VAL A 187 11.23 -8.32 0.51
C VAL A 187 11.76 -7.07 1.22
N ALA A 188 11.85 -7.08 2.54
CA ALA A 188 12.45 -5.97 3.29
C ALA A 188 13.90 -5.72 2.88
N ARG A 189 14.70 -6.77 2.63
CA ARG A 189 16.08 -6.66 2.15
C ARG A 189 16.13 -6.19 0.69
N LEU A 190 15.34 -6.81 -0.19
CA LEU A 190 15.30 -6.49 -1.62
C LEU A 190 14.92 -5.01 -1.86
N SER A 191 13.80 -4.58 -1.29
CA SER A 191 13.36 -3.19 -1.41
C SER A 191 14.36 -2.21 -0.80
N SER A 192 14.95 -2.54 0.37
CA SER A 192 15.97 -1.68 1.00
C SER A 192 17.26 -1.58 0.18
N ARG A 193 17.63 -2.63 -0.58
CA ARG A 193 18.77 -2.61 -1.49
C ARG A 193 18.62 -1.50 -2.54
N VAL A 194 17.42 -1.36 -3.09
CA VAL A 194 17.11 -0.34 -4.10
C VAL A 194 16.85 1.03 -3.49
N PHE A 195 16.31 1.09 -2.27
CA PHE A 195 15.95 2.38 -1.65
C PHE A 195 17.13 3.05 -0.96
N LEU A 196 17.93 2.31 -0.22
CA LEU A 196 19.02 2.84 0.61
C LEU A 196 20.42 2.43 0.13
N GLY A 197 20.51 1.50 -0.80
CA GLY A 197 21.76 0.95 -1.29
C GLY A 197 22.31 -0.18 -0.43
N GLN A 198 23.49 -0.66 -0.80
CA GLN A 198 24.13 -1.86 -0.25
C GLN A 198 24.46 -1.74 1.25
N ASP A 199 24.89 -0.56 1.69
CA ASP A 199 25.39 -0.36 3.05
C ASP A 199 24.32 -0.51 4.12
N LEU A 200 23.06 -0.15 3.81
CA LEU A 200 21.95 -0.14 4.75
C LEU A 200 20.93 -1.28 4.56
N CYS A 201 20.91 -1.95 3.38
CA CYS A 201 19.89 -2.93 3.07
C CYS A 201 19.88 -4.17 3.98
N ARG A 202 20.98 -4.47 4.66
CA ARG A 202 21.14 -5.59 5.62
C ARG A 202 21.28 -5.11 7.07
N ASN A 203 21.16 -3.81 7.32
CA ASN A 203 21.21 -3.29 8.68
C ASN A 203 19.98 -3.76 9.47
N GLU A 204 20.20 -4.55 10.53
CA GLU A 204 19.12 -5.19 11.31
C GLU A 204 18.18 -4.17 11.94
N GLN A 205 18.71 -3.04 12.45
CA GLN A 205 17.90 -1.99 13.04
C GLN A 205 17.02 -1.32 11.99
N TRP A 206 17.56 -1.05 10.80
CA TRP A 206 16.77 -0.54 9.68
C TRP A 206 15.69 -1.54 9.25
N LEU A 207 16.05 -2.81 9.06
CA LEU A 207 15.09 -3.85 8.67
C LEU A 207 13.97 -4.03 9.71
N HIS A 208 14.30 -3.89 10.99
CA HIS A 208 13.29 -3.90 12.04
C HIS A 208 12.30 -2.73 11.88
N ILE A 209 12.81 -1.50 11.70
CA ILE A 209 11.97 -0.30 11.48
C ILE A 209 11.16 -0.46 10.20
N ALA A 210 11.76 -0.86 9.09
CA ALA A 210 11.13 -1.00 7.79
C ALA A 210 9.92 -1.95 7.81
N LYS A 211 9.98 -3.03 8.59
CA LYS A 211 8.87 -3.97 8.76
C LYS A 211 7.81 -3.49 9.74
N ASN A 212 8.19 -2.88 10.86
CA ASN A 212 7.27 -2.59 11.96
C ASN A 212 6.61 -1.22 11.84
N TYR A 213 7.28 -0.20 11.33
CA TYR A 213 6.72 1.14 11.15
C TYR A 213 5.37 1.12 10.41
N THR A 214 5.29 0.35 9.33
CA THR A 214 4.04 0.19 8.57
C THR A 214 2.94 -0.42 9.44
N VAL A 215 3.23 -1.52 10.11
CA VAL A 215 2.26 -2.24 10.96
C VAL A 215 1.79 -1.35 12.10
N ASP A 216 2.72 -0.74 12.84
CA ASP A 216 2.40 0.12 13.98
C ASP A 216 1.63 1.38 13.55
N SER A 217 1.97 1.99 12.42
CA SER A 217 1.26 3.16 11.89
C SER A 217 -0.16 2.82 11.42
N PHE A 218 -0.38 1.66 10.78
CA PHE A 218 -1.70 1.19 10.38
C PHE A 218 -2.57 0.85 11.60
N ILE A 219 -2.01 0.16 12.60
CA ILE A 219 -2.72 -0.13 13.84
C ILE A 219 -3.03 1.17 14.59
N ALA A 220 -2.07 2.08 14.71
CA ALA A 220 -2.28 3.39 15.34
C ALA A 220 -3.41 4.18 14.66
N ALA A 221 -3.39 4.28 13.33
CA ALA A 221 -4.44 4.95 12.57
C ALA A 221 -5.80 4.27 12.77
N ARG A 222 -5.85 2.92 12.77
CA ARG A 222 -7.07 2.15 13.00
C ARG A 222 -7.65 2.41 14.40
N LEU A 223 -6.80 2.39 15.44
CA LEU A 223 -7.23 2.68 16.81
C LEU A 223 -7.67 4.13 16.98
N LEU A 224 -6.96 5.10 16.37
CA LEU A 224 -7.37 6.51 16.37
C LEU A 224 -8.75 6.72 15.71
N ARG A 225 -9.10 5.92 14.71
CA ARG A 225 -10.43 5.96 14.08
C ARG A 225 -11.55 5.53 15.03
N LEU A 226 -11.27 4.73 16.04
CA LEU A 226 -12.23 4.37 17.08
C LEU A 226 -12.43 5.47 18.13
N VAL A 227 -11.47 6.39 18.27
CA VAL A 227 -11.53 7.52 19.18
C VAL A 227 -12.40 8.63 18.56
N PRO A 228 -13.35 9.24 19.28
CA PRO A 228 -14.06 10.42 18.79
C PRO A 228 -13.08 11.51 18.35
N SER A 229 -13.37 12.16 17.21
CA SER A 229 -12.44 13.09 16.53
C SER A 229 -11.91 14.20 17.43
N VAL A 230 -12.75 14.71 18.33
CA VAL A 230 -12.42 15.78 19.27
C VAL A 230 -11.33 15.41 20.27
N PHE A 231 -11.17 14.11 20.60
CA PHE A 231 -10.18 13.64 21.57
C PHE A 231 -8.86 13.17 20.92
N ARG A 232 -8.85 12.94 19.61
CA ARG A 232 -7.67 12.43 18.89
C ARG A 232 -6.41 13.29 19.06
N PRO A 233 -6.49 14.65 19.04
CA PRO A 233 -5.31 15.50 19.22
C PRO A 233 -4.62 15.35 20.57
N VAL A 234 -5.32 14.80 21.57
CA VAL A 234 -4.76 14.52 22.90
C VAL A 234 -4.39 13.05 23.05
N VAL A 235 -5.28 12.15 22.66
CA VAL A 235 -5.14 10.70 22.86
C VAL A 235 -3.91 10.15 22.14
N HIS A 236 -3.58 10.65 20.92
CA HIS A 236 -2.43 10.14 20.16
C HIS A 236 -1.09 10.28 20.91
N TRP A 237 -0.95 11.23 21.83
CA TRP A 237 0.27 11.38 22.61
C TRP A 237 0.53 10.21 23.57
N PHE A 238 -0.52 9.58 24.08
CA PHE A 238 -0.49 8.53 25.10
C PHE A 238 -0.75 7.13 24.53
N MET A 239 -1.21 7.03 23.29
CA MET A 239 -1.51 5.75 22.65
C MET A 239 -0.21 4.97 22.34
N PRO A 240 -0.05 3.72 22.83
CA PRO A 240 1.21 2.97 22.70
C PRO A 240 1.71 2.84 21.25
N HIS A 241 0.83 2.56 20.28
CA HIS A 241 1.21 2.47 18.87
C HIS A 241 1.69 3.81 18.31
N CYS A 242 1.06 4.92 18.66
CA CYS A 242 1.53 6.26 18.26
C CYS A 242 2.89 6.60 18.90
N ILE A 243 3.16 6.14 20.12
CA ILE A 243 4.47 6.30 20.77
C ILE A 243 5.52 5.49 20.00
N ARG A 244 5.24 4.24 19.61
CA ARG A 244 6.15 3.42 18.81
C ARG A 244 6.44 4.05 17.46
N VAL A 245 5.41 4.49 16.71
CA VAL A 245 5.55 5.18 15.42
C VAL A 245 6.49 6.38 15.52
N ARG A 246 6.35 7.23 16.55
CA ARG A 246 7.27 8.36 16.77
C ARG A 246 8.69 7.90 17.07
N LYS A 247 8.85 6.84 17.86
CA LYS A 247 10.16 6.28 18.16
C LYS A 247 10.82 5.71 16.92
N GLU A 248 10.10 4.93 16.13
CA GLU A 248 10.62 4.33 14.89
C GLU A 248 11.01 5.40 13.86
N TYR A 249 10.22 6.48 13.74
CA TYR A 249 10.59 7.63 12.92
C TYR A 249 11.88 8.30 13.41
N ALA A 250 12.02 8.52 14.71
CA ALA A 250 13.23 9.08 15.30
C ALA A 250 14.45 8.16 15.13
N ASP A 251 14.27 6.86 15.27
CA ASP A 251 15.35 5.89 15.09
C ASP A 251 15.75 5.76 13.60
N ALA A 252 14.79 5.81 12.66
CA ALA A 252 15.07 5.91 11.22
C ALA A 252 15.90 7.17 10.89
N ASN A 253 15.59 8.30 11.54
CA ASN A 253 16.34 9.54 11.36
C ASN A 253 17.82 9.38 11.75
N LYS A 254 18.11 8.71 12.86
CA LYS A 254 19.48 8.43 13.32
C LYS A 254 20.27 7.54 12.35
N LEU A 255 19.59 6.67 11.60
CA LEU A 255 20.23 5.78 10.63
C LEU A 255 20.43 6.44 9.26
N ILE A 256 19.43 7.17 8.78
CA ILE A 256 19.40 7.69 7.41
C ILE A 256 20.19 9.01 7.30
N MET A 257 20.06 9.91 8.28
CA MET A 257 20.66 11.24 8.16
C MET A 257 22.20 11.25 8.06
N PRO A 258 22.95 10.42 8.81
CA PRO A 258 24.39 10.34 8.63
C PRO A 258 24.82 9.91 7.22
N GLU A 259 24.04 9.03 6.57
CA GLU A 259 24.30 8.64 5.18
C GLU A 259 24.03 9.80 4.21
N ILE A 260 22.93 10.53 4.42
CA ILE A 260 22.61 11.71 3.61
C ILE A 260 23.73 12.76 3.70
N GLU A 261 24.24 13.02 4.91
CA GLU A 261 25.32 14.00 5.12
C GLU A 261 26.64 13.54 4.50
N ARG A 262 27.01 12.26 4.65
CA ARG A 262 28.17 11.70 3.95
C ARG A 262 28.08 11.87 2.43
N ARG A 263 26.90 11.66 1.84
CA ARG A 263 26.69 11.83 0.39
C ARG A 263 26.79 13.29 -0.02
N LYS A 264 26.23 14.22 0.76
CA LYS A 264 26.37 15.67 0.51
C LYS A 264 27.83 16.11 0.55
N GLU A 265 28.58 15.72 1.58
CA GLU A 265 30.00 16.04 1.68
C GLU A 265 30.83 15.50 0.50
N ARG A 266 30.54 14.25 0.05
CA ARG A 266 31.19 13.67 -1.13
C ARG A 266 30.87 14.47 -2.39
N ALA A 267 29.62 14.89 -2.55
CA ALA A 267 29.18 15.70 -3.68
C ALA A 267 29.86 17.09 -3.66
N GLU A 268 29.92 17.75 -2.51
CA GLU A 268 30.57 19.06 -2.34
C GLU A 268 32.07 18.98 -2.62
N LYS A 269 32.76 17.95 -2.09
CA LYS A 269 34.20 17.72 -2.37
C LYS A 269 34.45 17.49 -3.86
N ALA A 270 33.59 16.72 -4.54
CA ALA A 270 33.72 16.49 -5.99
C ALA A 270 33.54 17.81 -6.77
N ILE A 271 32.55 18.60 -6.44
CA ILE A 271 32.30 19.93 -7.08
C ILE A 271 33.49 20.87 -6.85
N ALA A 272 33.98 20.94 -5.60
CA ALA A 272 35.16 21.76 -5.27
C ALA A 272 36.43 21.34 -6.03
N ALA A 273 36.54 20.03 -6.35
CA ALA A 273 37.62 19.48 -7.16
C ALA A 273 37.38 19.59 -8.68
N GLY A 274 36.31 20.30 -9.12
CA GLY A 274 35.96 20.46 -10.53
C GLY A 274 35.40 19.18 -11.20
N SER A 275 35.02 18.17 -10.42
CA SER A 275 34.47 16.92 -10.91
C SER A 275 32.94 16.83 -10.67
N LYS A 276 32.28 15.94 -11.42
CA LYS A 276 30.83 15.68 -11.22
C LYS A 276 30.61 14.89 -9.94
N PRO A 277 29.53 15.21 -9.17
CA PRO A 277 29.13 14.40 -8.02
C PRO A 277 28.96 12.92 -8.38
N PRO A 278 29.36 11.99 -7.51
CA PRO A 278 29.12 10.57 -7.71
C PRO A 278 27.62 10.28 -7.82
N LYS A 279 27.22 9.50 -8.82
CA LYS A 279 25.84 9.04 -8.97
C LYS A 279 25.68 7.71 -8.25
N THR A 280 24.59 7.55 -7.52
CA THR A 280 24.17 6.29 -6.90
C THR A 280 22.88 5.80 -7.56
N ALA A 281 22.77 4.47 -7.75
CA ALA A 281 21.61 3.83 -8.34
C ALA A 281 20.60 3.42 -7.24
N ASP A 282 20.22 4.37 -6.40
CA ASP A 282 19.24 4.19 -5.33
C ASP A 282 18.31 5.40 -5.20
N THR A 283 17.23 5.24 -4.41
CA THR A 283 16.23 6.31 -4.30
C THR A 283 16.75 7.57 -3.61
N ILE A 284 17.75 7.49 -2.74
CA ILE A 284 18.38 8.67 -2.14
C ILE A 284 19.05 9.53 -3.22
N GLY A 285 19.87 8.92 -4.06
CA GLY A 285 20.54 9.61 -5.16
C GLY A 285 19.55 10.17 -6.18
N TRP A 286 18.52 9.41 -6.51
CA TRP A 286 17.50 9.87 -7.45
C TRP A 286 16.64 11.01 -6.88
N MET A 287 16.30 10.98 -5.58
CA MET A 287 15.61 12.09 -4.92
C MET A 287 16.44 13.37 -4.93
N TYR A 288 17.75 13.26 -4.71
CA TYR A 288 18.67 14.39 -4.79
C TYR A 288 18.65 15.02 -6.20
N GLU A 289 18.71 14.19 -7.25
CA GLU A 289 18.63 14.67 -8.63
C GLU A 289 17.26 15.32 -8.96
N VAL A 290 16.17 14.69 -8.54
CA VAL A 290 14.80 15.16 -8.81
C VAL A 290 14.47 16.43 -8.01
N ALA A 291 15.01 16.55 -6.81
CA ALA A 291 14.76 17.69 -5.92
C ALA A 291 15.19 19.03 -6.53
N ARG A 292 16.27 19.07 -7.34
CA ARG A 292 16.76 20.29 -8.00
C ARG A 292 16.90 21.47 -7.03
N GLY A 293 17.42 21.22 -5.82
CA GLY A 293 17.59 22.21 -4.76
C GLY A 293 16.39 22.42 -3.83
N ARG A 294 15.25 21.74 -4.05
CA ARG A 294 14.15 21.72 -3.09
C ARG A 294 14.59 21.01 -1.80
N GLN A 295 14.04 21.44 -0.66
CA GLN A 295 14.25 20.72 0.60
C GLN A 295 13.55 19.37 0.57
N VAL A 296 14.25 18.33 1.01
CA VAL A 296 13.74 16.95 1.03
C VAL A 296 13.78 16.42 2.46
N ASN A 297 12.65 15.95 2.95
CA ASN A 297 12.62 15.14 4.16
C ASN A 297 12.91 13.67 3.76
N TYR A 298 14.19 13.32 3.67
CA TYR A 298 14.63 11.98 3.26
C TYR A 298 14.09 10.88 4.15
N VAL A 299 13.98 11.11 5.45
CA VAL A 299 13.49 10.11 6.41
C VAL A 299 12.02 9.79 6.13
N ALA A 300 11.18 10.81 6.03
CA ALA A 300 9.78 10.63 5.70
C ALA A 300 9.59 10.01 4.31
N ALA A 301 10.41 10.41 3.34
CA ALA A 301 10.37 9.87 1.98
C ALA A 301 10.77 8.38 1.94
N GLN A 302 11.84 7.96 2.63
CA GLN A 302 12.27 6.57 2.70
C GLN A 302 11.25 5.68 3.43
N LEU A 303 10.71 6.15 4.55
CA LEU A 303 9.64 5.44 5.25
C LEU A 303 8.36 5.36 4.41
N SER A 304 8.01 6.39 3.63
CA SER A 304 6.88 6.35 2.70
C SER A 304 7.06 5.31 1.60
N LEU A 305 8.26 5.22 1.00
CA LEU A 305 8.58 4.17 0.02
C LEU A 305 8.51 2.77 0.63
N THR A 306 9.09 2.60 1.81
CA THR A 306 9.09 1.35 2.57
C THR A 306 7.67 0.88 2.90
N LEU A 307 6.83 1.80 3.39
CA LEU A 307 5.42 1.58 3.69
C LEU A 307 4.64 1.13 2.44
N ALA A 308 4.91 1.74 1.30
CA ALA A 308 4.22 1.41 0.05
C ALA A 308 4.68 0.08 -0.55
N ALA A 309 5.95 -0.30 -0.41
CA ALA A 309 6.55 -1.42 -1.13
C ALA A 309 6.54 -2.74 -0.33
N ILE A 310 7.01 -2.74 0.91
CA ILE A 310 7.38 -4.00 1.60
C ILE A 310 6.16 -4.89 1.84
N HIS A 311 5.13 -4.40 2.51
CA HIS A 311 3.98 -5.24 2.89
C HIS A 311 3.09 -5.59 1.70
N THR A 312 2.97 -4.72 0.71
CA THR A 312 2.17 -4.99 -0.50
C THR A 312 2.85 -6.04 -1.38
N THR A 313 4.16 -5.96 -1.56
CA THR A 313 4.94 -6.97 -2.31
C THR A 313 4.97 -8.30 -1.54
N THR A 314 5.13 -8.26 -0.21
CA THR A 314 5.05 -9.46 0.64
C THR A 314 3.71 -10.17 0.46
N GLU A 315 2.59 -9.44 0.51
CA GLU A 315 1.27 -10.02 0.31
C GLU A 315 1.14 -10.65 -1.08
N ALA A 316 1.56 -9.93 -2.12
CA ALA A 316 1.47 -10.42 -3.50
C ALA A 316 2.30 -11.71 -3.72
N ILE A 317 3.51 -11.81 -3.17
CA ILE A 317 4.33 -13.03 -3.27
C ILE A 317 3.72 -14.14 -2.41
N THR A 318 3.22 -13.82 -1.22
CA THR A 318 2.64 -14.83 -0.31
C THR A 318 1.40 -15.47 -0.93
N THR A 319 0.45 -14.68 -1.45
CA THR A 319 -0.75 -15.19 -2.11
C THR A 319 -0.39 -15.98 -3.36
N ALA A 320 0.53 -15.47 -4.20
CA ALA A 320 1.03 -16.17 -5.37
C ALA A 320 1.65 -17.55 -5.02
N MET A 321 2.42 -17.63 -3.94
CA MET A 321 3.00 -18.91 -3.49
C MET A 321 1.94 -19.88 -2.96
N LEU A 322 0.90 -19.40 -2.28
CA LEU A 322 -0.21 -20.24 -1.85
C LEU A 322 -0.99 -20.79 -3.05
N ASP A 323 -1.30 -19.93 -4.04
CA ASP A 323 -1.94 -20.35 -5.29
C ASP A 323 -1.11 -21.42 -6.04
N ILE A 324 0.23 -21.27 -6.06
CA ILE A 324 1.16 -22.22 -6.71
C ILE A 324 1.16 -23.59 -5.99
N VAL A 325 1.17 -23.57 -4.66
CA VAL A 325 1.22 -24.79 -3.85
C VAL A 325 -0.02 -25.67 -4.09
N GLU A 326 -1.16 -25.06 -4.40
CA GLU A 326 -2.42 -25.76 -4.72
C GLU A 326 -2.49 -26.27 -6.17
N GLN A 327 -1.56 -25.86 -7.06
CA GLN A 327 -1.60 -26.12 -8.51
C GLN A 327 -0.26 -26.67 -9.03
N PRO A 328 0.05 -27.94 -8.80
CA PRO A 328 1.35 -28.53 -9.16
C PRO A 328 1.69 -28.44 -10.66
N GLU A 329 0.70 -28.52 -11.55
CA GLU A 329 0.89 -28.37 -13.01
C GLU A 329 1.30 -26.95 -13.38
N VAL A 330 0.73 -25.93 -12.74
CA VAL A 330 1.10 -24.51 -12.94
C VAL A 330 2.53 -24.28 -12.42
N LEU A 331 2.89 -24.85 -11.28
CA LEU A 331 4.25 -24.81 -10.74
C LEU A 331 5.28 -25.31 -11.76
N GLN A 332 5.04 -26.45 -12.40
CA GLN A 332 5.97 -27.02 -13.39
C GLN A 332 6.05 -26.12 -14.64
N ALA A 333 4.93 -25.61 -15.12
CA ALA A 333 4.91 -24.71 -16.27
C ALA A 333 5.69 -23.40 -16.00
N LEU A 334 5.53 -22.82 -14.80
CA LEU A 334 6.27 -21.62 -14.39
C LEU A 334 7.77 -21.89 -14.26
N ARG A 335 8.19 -23.05 -13.71
CA ARG A 335 9.60 -23.47 -13.67
C ARG A 335 10.20 -23.57 -15.07
N GLN A 336 9.47 -24.20 -15.98
CA GLN A 336 9.93 -24.35 -17.38
C GLN A 336 10.09 -22.98 -18.04
N GLU A 337 9.09 -22.08 -17.91
CA GLU A 337 9.20 -20.73 -18.46
C GLU A 337 10.42 -19.97 -17.93
N VAL A 338 10.68 -20.04 -16.62
CA VAL A 338 11.86 -19.39 -16.01
C VAL A 338 13.16 -20.01 -16.54
N THR A 339 13.23 -21.34 -16.59
CA THR A 339 14.41 -22.06 -17.09
C THR A 339 14.75 -21.69 -18.53
N ASP A 340 13.74 -21.65 -19.41
CA ASP A 340 13.92 -21.31 -20.82
C ASP A 340 14.35 -19.84 -20.99
N VAL A 341 13.61 -18.92 -20.36
CA VAL A 341 13.85 -17.48 -20.56
C VAL A 341 15.15 -17.00 -19.90
N VAL A 342 15.38 -17.40 -18.63
CA VAL A 342 16.58 -16.96 -17.91
C VAL A 342 17.81 -17.73 -18.36
N GLY A 343 17.66 -19.01 -18.71
CA GLY A 343 18.74 -19.82 -19.27
C GLY A 343 19.29 -19.29 -20.59
N GLU A 344 18.39 -18.77 -21.47
CA GLU A 344 18.82 -18.20 -22.77
C GLU A 344 19.40 -16.79 -22.67
N GLN A 345 18.82 -15.93 -21.81
CA GLN A 345 19.05 -14.48 -21.87
C GLN A 345 19.69 -13.88 -20.61
N GLY A 346 19.86 -14.69 -19.56
CA GLY A 346 20.22 -14.19 -18.24
C GLY A 346 19.18 -13.21 -17.68
N TRP A 347 19.54 -12.56 -16.59
CA TRP A 347 18.69 -11.56 -15.95
C TRP A 347 18.75 -10.23 -16.73
N SER A 348 17.61 -9.80 -17.22
CA SER A 348 17.47 -8.51 -17.89
C SER A 348 16.03 -8.03 -17.85
N LYS A 349 15.80 -6.74 -18.08
CA LYS A 349 14.45 -6.19 -18.24
C LYS A 349 13.67 -6.91 -19.35
N THR A 350 14.34 -7.33 -20.42
CA THR A 350 13.73 -8.05 -21.53
C THR A 350 13.36 -9.48 -21.15
N ALA A 351 14.22 -10.19 -20.41
CA ALA A 351 13.90 -11.51 -19.87
C ALA A 351 12.66 -11.47 -18.97
N LEU A 352 12.61 -10.53 -18.01
CA LEU A 352 11.46 -10.35 -17.12
C LEU A 352 10.16 -10.04 -17.88
N TYR A 353 10.22 -9.32 -19.01
CA TYR A 353 9.07 -9.09 -19.90
C TYR A 353 8.61 -10.37 -20.61
N LYS A 354 9.53 -11.29 -20.93
CA LYS A 354 9.24 -12.55 -21.60
C LYS A 354 8.64 -13.63 -20.68
N LEU A 355 8.68 -13.48 -19.37
CA LEU A 355 7.98 -14.34 -18.42
C LEU A 355 6.46 -14.07 -18.51
N ARG A 356 5.83 -14.53 -19.56
CA ARG A 356 4.43 -14.19 -19.91
C ARG A 356 3.41 -14.99 -19.13
N LEU A 357 3.70 -16.27 -18.86
CA LEU A 357 2.85 -17.11 -18.02
C LEU A 357 2.89 -16.63 -16.57
N MET A 358 4.08 -16.35 -16.05
CA MET A 358 4.23 -15.78 -14.72
C MET A 358 3.53 -14.43 -14.59
N ASP A 359 3.56 -13.60 -15.62
CA ASP A 359 2.86 -12.33 -15.68
C ASP A 359 1.34 -12.50 -15.62
N SER A 360 0.79 -13.47 -16.38
CA SER A 360 -0.63 -13.85 -16.38
C SER A 360 -1.05 -14.43 -15.02
N PHE A 361 -0.27 -15.34 -14.48
CA PHE A 361 -0.48 -15.95 -13.17
C PHE A 361 -0.55 -14.88 -12.05
N LEU A 362 0.41 -13.96 -12.00
CA LEU A 362 0.44 -12.88 -11.01
C LEU A 362 -0.78 -11.95 -11.14
N LYS A 363 -1.21 -11.67 -12.37
CA LYS A 363 -2.41 -10.85 -12.60
C LYS A 363 -3.68 -11.55 -12.14
N GLU A 364 -3.77 -12.88 -12.34
CA GLU A 364 -4.89 -13.68 -11.86
C GLU A 364 -4.90 -13.81 -10.33
N SER A 365 -3.74 -14.07 -9.71
CA SER A 365 -3.61 -14.07 -8.26
C SER A 365 -4.08 -12.73 -7.66
N GLN A 366 -3.67 -11.61 -8.24
CA GLN A 366 -4.11 -10.28 -7.80
C GLN A 366 -5.61 -10.04 -8.02
N ARG A 367 -6.24 -10.68 -9.02
CA ARG A 367 -7.69 -10.63 -9.25
C ARG A 367 -8.45 -11.41 -8.19
N CYS A 368 -7.99 -12.62 -7.89
CA CYS A 368 -8.62 -13.51 -6.90
C CYS A 368 -8.40 -13.04 -5.47
N HIS A 369 -7.21 -12.49 -5.18
CA HIS A 369 -6.78 -12.00 -3.88
C HIS A 369 -6.44 -10.51 -3.93
N PRO A 370 -7.43 -9.63 -4.20
CA PRO A 370 -7.15 -8.20 -4.26
C PRO A 370 -6.77 -7.66 -2.89
N PRO A 371 -5.80 -6.74 -2.79
CA PRO A 371 -5.36 -6.17 -1.50
C PRO A 371 -6.45 -5.37 -0.80
N GLY A 372 -7.54 -5.06 -1.50
CA GLY A 372 -8.73 -4.39 -0.96
C GLY A 372 -9.92 -4.49 -1.89
N PHE A 373 -11.12 -4.48 -1.29
CA PHE A 373 -12.41 -4.52 -2.00
C PHE A 373 -12.82 -3.17 -2.60
N THR A 374 -11.98 -2.15 -2.44
CA THR A 374 -12.16 -0.83 -3.05
C THR A 374 -10.83 -0.29 -3.53
N SER A 375 -10.89 0.49 -4.61
CA SER A 375 -9.73 1.13 -5.22
C SER A 375 -10.04 2.61 -5.48
N MET A 376 -9.09 3.34 -6.07
CA MET A 376 -9.26 4.74 -6.47
C MET A 376 -9.77 5.64 -5.32
N ASN A 377 -9.23 5.47 -4.10
CA ASN A 377 -9.53 6.40 -3.01
C ASN A 377 -9.12 7.82 -3.39
N ARG A 378 -10.06 8.79 -3.31
CA ARG A 378 -9.84 10.21 -3.64
C ARG A 378 -10.61 11.11 -2.71
N LEU A 379 -10.07 12.30 -2.48
CA LEU A 379 -10.82 13.43 -1.91
C LEU A 379 -11.31 14.32 -3.06
N VAL A 380 -12.58 14.68 -3.03
CA VAL A 380 -13.21 15.58 -3.99
C VAL A 380 -12.91 17.02 -3.58
N LYS A 381 -12.06 17.73 -4.32
CA LYS A 381 -11.66 19.12 -4.02
C LYS A 381 -12.73 20.14 -4.37
N SER A 382 -13.47 19.90 -5.45
CA SER A 382 -14.62 20.68 -5.91
C SER A 382 -15.69 19.75 -6.46
N ASN A 383 -16.94 20.19 -6.52
CA ASN A 383 -18.05 19.35 -6.98
C ASN A 383 -17.74 18.73 -8.36
N VAL A 384 -17.98 17.43 -8.48
CA VAL A 384 -17.83 16.66 -9.71
C VAL A 384 -19.18 16.10 -10.11
N GLN A 385 -19.67 16.45 -11.31
CA GLN A 385 -20.88 15.90 -11.87
C GLN A 385 -20.55 14.66 -12.70
N LEU A 386 -21.20 13.54 -12.40
CA LEU A 386 -21.09 12.30 -13.16
C LEU A 386 -22.00 12.34 -14.40
N SER A 387 -21.72 11.48 -15.38
CA SER A 387 -22.46 11.38 -16.63
C SER A 387 -23.96 11.06 -16.46
N ASP A 388 -24.36 10.47 -15.32
CA ASP A 388 -25.77 10.21 -14.99
C ASP A 388 -26.45 11.39 -14.24
N GLY A 389 -25.76 12.53 -14.08
CA GLY A 389 -26.24 13.72 -13.40
C GLY A 389 -25.99 13.74 -11.89
N THR A 390 -25.49 12.64 -11.29
CA THR A 390 -25.13 12.60 -9.88
C THR A 390 -23.98 13.57 -9.58
N VAL A 391 -24.11 14.38 -8.51
CA VAL A 391 -23.05 15.31 -8.10
C VAL A 391 -22.31 14.73 -6.88
N LEU A 392 -21.00 14.49 -7.03
CA LEU A 392 -20.10 14.16 -5.93
C LEU A 392 -19.71 15.48 -5.24
N PRO A 393 -20.06 15.69 -3.95
CA PRO A 393 -19.87 16.98 -3.31
C PRO A 393 -18.41 17.21 -2.91
N ALA A 394 -17.98 18.47 -2.95
CA ALA A 394 -16.68 18.88 -2.44
C ALA A 394 -16.49 18.46 -0.97
N GLY A 395 -15.30 18.01 -0.62
CA GLY A 395 -14.95 17.47 0.70
C GLY A 395 -15.32 15.99 0.91
N ALA A 396 -16.10 15.38 0.01
CA ALA A 396 -16.38 13.95 0.04
C ALA A 396 -15.10 13.16 -0.27
N ARG A 397 -15.00 11.98 0.33
CA ARG A 397 -14.04 10.97 -0.10
C ARG A 397 -14.77 9.90 -0.87
N ILE A 398 -14.22 9.55 -2.01
CA ILE A 398 -14.77 8.51 -2.87
C ILE A 398 -13.84 7.31 -2.91
N MET A 399 -14.40 6.15 -3.24
CA MET A 399 -13.71 4.93 -3.61
C MET A 399 -14.56 4.16 -4.62
N ILE A 400 -13.91 3.34 -5.44
CA ILE A 400 -14.58 2.52 -6.46
C ILE A 400 -14.48 1.06 -6.07
N ALA A 401 -15.59 0.32 -6.19
CA ALA A 401 -15.62 -1.12 -6.03
C ALA A 401 -15.25 -1.80 -7.35
N PRO A 402 -14.12 -2.55 -7.43
CA PRO A 402 -13.74 -3.31 -8.62
C PRO A 402 -14.71 -4.45 -8.92
N ARG A 403 -14.73 -4.91 -10.19
CA ARG A 403 -15.58 -5.99 -10.68
C ARG A 403 -14.82 -7.33 -10.83
N TYR A 404 -13.97 -7.67 -9.87
CA TYR A 404 -13.10 -8.86 -9.97
C TYR A 404 -13.84 -10.19 -10.05
N LEU A 405 -15.02 -10.29 -9.44
CA LEU A 405 -15.84 -11.50 -9.37
C LEU A 405 -17.10 -11.40 -10.24
N ASP A 406 -17.11 -10.49 -11.19
CA ASP A 406 -18.27 -10.23 -12.02
C ASP A 406 -18.25 -11.11 -13.29
N PRO A 407 -19.27 -11.96 -13.52
CA PRO A 407 -19.32 -12.86 -14.66
C PRO A 407 -19.48 -12.11 -16.00
N ASP A 408 -19.99 -10.87 -16.00
CA ASP A 408 -20.04 -10.04 -17.21
C ASP A 408 -18.65 -9.52 -17.64
N VAL A 409 -17.66 -9.62 -16.76
CA VAL A 409 -16.28 -9.16 -17.00
C VAL A 409 -15.32 -10.32 -17.16
N TYR A 410 -15.48 -11.36 -16.34
CA TYR A 410 -14.59 -12.52 -16.32
C TYR A 410 -15.40 -13.82 -16.44
N GLU A 411 -15.06 -14.63 -17.43
CA GLU A 411 -15.59 -15.99 -17.56
C GLU A 411 -15.17 -16.82 -16.32
N GLU A 412 -16.10 -17.58 -15.72
CA GLU A 412 -15.87 -18.35 -14.50
C GLU A 412 -15.08 -17.56 -13.41
N PRO A 413 -15.61 -16.41 -12.93
CA PRO A 413 -14.83 -15.46 -12.13
C PRO A 413 -14.35 -16.02 -10.78
N LEU A 414 -14.99 -17.09 -10.27
CA LEU A 414 -14.62 -17.76 -9.02
C LEU A 414 -13.51 -18.80 -9.21
N LYS A 415 -13.20 -19.17 -10.46
CA LYS A 415 -12.16 -20.15 -10.76
C LYS A 415 -10.83 -19.42 -11.00
N PHE A 416 -9.79 -19.84 -10.31
CA PHE A 416 -8.44 -19.43 -10.60
C PHE A 416 -7.96 -20.02 -11.92
N ASP A 417 -7.42 -19.20 -12.81
CA ASP A 417 -6.95 -19.62 -14.12
C ASP A 417 -5.63 -18.89 -14.46
N ALA A 418 -4.51 -19.54 -14.21
CA ALA A 418 -3.17 -19.01 -14.44
C ALA A 418 -2.95 -18.48 -15.89
N TYR A 419 -3.65 -19.08 -16.85
CA TYR A 419 -3.51 -18.77 -18.28
C TYR A 419 -4.51 -17.73 -18.79
N ARG A 420 -5.45 -17.25 -17.95
CA ARG A 420 -6.50 -16.31 -18.36
C ARG A 420 -5.96 -15.12 -19.15
N PHE A 421 -5.04 -14.39 -18.56
CA PHE A 421 -4.49 -13.19 -19.17
C PHE A 421 -3.43 -13.47 -20.25
N LEU A 422 -2.83 -14.65 -20.25
CA LEU A 422 -1.96 -15.10 -21.34
C LEU A 422 -2.79 -15.26 -22.62
N ARG A 423 -3.92 -15.96 -22.55
CA ARG A 423 -4.86 -16.10 -23.69
C ARG A 423 -5.41 -14.75 -24.16
N GLU A 424 -5.71 -13.83 -23.24
CA GLU A 424 -6.13 -12.49 -23.62
C GLU A 424 -5.05 -11.71 -24.39
N ARG A 425 -3.77 -11.88 -24.01
CA ARG A 425 -2.63 -11.23 -24.69
C ARG A 425 -2.34 -11.80 -26.08
N GLU A 426 -2.77 -13.01 -26.37
CA GLU A 426 -2.62 -13.64 -27.69
C GLU A 426 -3.61 -13.11 -28.73
N LYS A 427 -4.70 -12.46 -28.31
CA LYS A 427 -5.66 -11.84 -29.20
C LYS A 427 -5.02 -10.67 -29.96
N PRO A 428 -5.40 -10.44 -31.23
CA PRO A 428 -4.86 -9.36 -32.05
C PRO A 428 -4.95 -7.99 -31.34
N GLY A 429 -3.83 -7.27 -31.29
CA GLY A 429 -3.73 -5.94 -30.64
C GLY A 429 -3.72 -5.94 -29.13
N GLN A 430 -3.80 -7.10 -28.45
CA GLN A 430 -3.93 -7.18 -26.98
C GLN A 430 -2.62 -7.50 -26.24
N VAL A 431 -1.51 -7.64 -26.93
CA VAL A 431 -0.20 -8.06 -26.38
C VAL A 431 0.22 -7.28 -25.13
N ASN A 432 -0.09 -5.99 -25.06
CA ASN A 432 0.28 -5.12 -23.94
C ASN A 432 -0.90 -4.74 -23.02
N ALA A 433 -2.13 -5.11 -23.39
CA ALA A 433 -3.33 -4.70 -22.65
C ALA A 433 -3.52 -5.46 -21.32
N TRP A 434 -3.01 -6.68 -21.22
CA TRP A 434 -3.26 -7.60 -20.11
C TRP A 434 -2.02 -7.98 -19.30
N GLN A 435 -0.95 -7.18 -19.37
CA GLN A 435 0.22 -7.39 -18.52
C GLN A 435 -0.15 -7.21 -17.03
N HIS A 436 0.59 -7.85 -16.14
CA HIS A 436 0.45 -7.68 -14.69
C HIS A 436 0.42 -6.20 -14.27
N VAL A 437 1.29 -5.38 -14.87
CA VAL A 437 1.39 -3.94 -14.60
C VAL A 437 0.33 -3.08 -15.27
N THR A 438 -0.45 -3.62 -16.22
CA THR A 438 -1.46 -2.84 -16.96
C THR A 438 -2.73 -2.70 -16.13
N THR A 439 -3.16 -1.46 -15.92
CA THR A 439 -4.37 -1.12 -15.15
C THR A 439 -5.54 -0.78 -16.08
N SER A 440 -6.74 -1.12 -15.68
CA SER A 440 -7.99 -0.78 -16.37
C SER A 440 -9.12 -0.64 -15.36
N ALA A 441 -10.29 -0.18 -15.81
CA ALA A 441 -11.49 -0.17 -14.97
C ALA A 441 -11.87 -1.59 -14.48
N GLN A 442 -11.59 -2.62 -15.29
CA GLN A 442 -11.83 -4.02 -14.93
C GLN A 442 -10.80 -4.55 -13.93
N HIS A 443 -9.54 -4.12 -14.03
CA HIS A 443 -8.44 -4.62 -13.19
C HIS A 443 -7.66 -3.48 -12.53
N MET A 444 -7.99 -3.22 -11.27
CA MET A 444 -7.48 -2.09 -10.47
C MET A 444 -6.44 -2.51 -9.41
N GLY A 445 -5.77 -3.66 -9.56
CA GLY A 445 -4.81 -4.15 -8.56
C GLY A 445 -3.66 -3.18 -8.27
N PHE A 446 -3.27 -2.37 -9.27
CA PHE A 446 -2.35 -1.24 -9.10
C PHE A 446 -3.06 0.13 -9.18
N GLY A 447 -4.34 0.20 -8.82
CA GLY A 447 -5.15 1.40 -9.02
C GLY A 447 -5.47 1.66 -10.50
N HIS A 448 -5.96 2.86 -10.84
CA HIS A 448 -6.28 3.23 -12.22
C HIS A 448 -6.15 4.73 -12.45
N GLY A 449 -5.72 5.10 -13.68
CA GLY A 449 -5.60 6.49 -14.13
C GLY A 449 -4.35 7.21 -13.60
N GLN A 450 -4.44 8.53 -13.42
CA GLN A 450 -3.29 9.38 -13.06
C GLN A 450 -2.63 9.02 -11.72
N HIS A 451 -3.39 8.43 -10.81
CA HIS A 451 -2.91 7.97 -9.50
C HIS A 451 -2.73 6.43 -9.44
N ALA A 452 -2.57 5.76 -10.59
CA ALA A 452 -2.13 4.37 -10.59
C ALA A 452 -0.76 4.25 -9.91
N CYS A 453 -0.49 3.10 -9.29
CA CYS A 453 0.75 2.87 -8.56
C CYS A 453 1.98 3.24 -9.40
N PRO A 454 2.80 4.21 -8.97
CA PRO A 454 3.97 4.62 -9.73
C PRO A 454 5.05 3.53 -9.74
N GLY A 455 5.11 2.69 -8.70
CA GLY A 455 6.09 1.63 -8.53
C GLY A 455 5.72 0.27 -9.12
N ARG A 456 4.59 0.13 -9.84
CA ARG A 456 4.10 -1.16 -10.32
C ARG A 456 5.07 -1.93 -11.20
N PHE A 457 5.91 -1.25 -11.98
CA PHE A 457 6.94 -1.89 -12.81
C PHE A 457 8.08 -2.45 -11.96
N PHE A 458 8.50 -1.71 -10.94
CA PHE A 458 9.48 -2.17 -9.97
C PHE A 458 8.93 -3.37 -9.17
N ALA A 459 7.73 -3.24 -8.60
CA ALA A 459 7.08 -4.31 -7.85
C ALA A 459 6.93 -5.60 -8.69
N SER A 460 6.49 -5.48 -9.95
CA SER A 460 6.36 -6.65 -10.82
C SER A 460 7.71 -7.32 -11.10
N ASN A 461 8.79 -6.57 -11.29
CA ASN A 461 10.12 -7.12 -11.50
C ASN A 461 10.65 -7.80 -10.21
N GLU A 462 10.51 -7.12 -9.06
CA GLU A 462 10.90 -7.66 -7.75
C GLU A 462 10.16 -8.97 -7.45
N ILE A 463 8.85 -9.02 -7.66
CA ILE A 463 8.03 -10.23 -7.48
C ILE A 463 8.49 -11.36 -8.40
N LYS A 464 8.70 -11.08 -9.69
CA LYS A 464 9.12 -12.10 -10.68
C LYS A 464 10.49 -12.68 -10.34
N ILE A 465 11.46 -11.84 -9.94
CA ILE A 465 12.79 -12.30 -9.53
C ILE A 465 12.69 -13.18 -8.28
N ALA A 466 11.98 -12.72 -7.27
CA ALA A 466 11.76 -13.46 -6.03
C ALA A 466 11.08 -14.82 -6.28
N LEU A 467 10.00 -14.85 -7.06
CA LEU A 467 9.29 -16.09 -7.39
C LEU A 467 10.18 -17.04 -8.19
N ALA A 468 10.90 -16.57 -9.20
CA ALA A 468 11.78 -17.42 -9.98
C ALA A 468 12.80 -18.15 -9.08
N HIS A 469 13.41 -17.45 -8.13
CA HIS A 469 14.34 -18.06 -7.18
C HIS A 469 13.64 -19.05 -6.24
N LEU A 470 12.47 -18.68 -5.68
CA LEU A 470 11.70 -19.55 -4.80
C LEU A 470 11.27 -20.84 -5.51
N LEU A 471 10.84 -20.75 -6.77
CA LEU A 471 10.36 -21.88 -7.55
C LEU A 471 11.47 -22.81 -8.00
N LEU A 472 12.62 -22.28 -8.42
CA LEU A 472 13.73 -23.11 -8.92
C LEU A 472 14.61 -23.66 -7.78
N LYS A 473 14.74 -22.93 -6.67
CA LYS A 473 15.62 -23.36 -5.56
C LYS A 473 14.95 -24.31 -4.58
N TYR A 474 13.60 -24.35 -4.51
CA TYR A 474 12.88 -25.18 -3.53
C TYR A 474 11.70 -25.93 -4.13
N ASP A 475 11.41 -27.10 -3.57
CA ASP A 475 10.11 -27.74 -3.67
C ASP A 475 9.19 -27.21 -2.55
N TRP A 476 7.90 -27.06 -2.86
CA TRP A 476 6.91 -26.51 -1.98
C TRP A 476 5.67 -27.41 -1.89
N ARG A 477 5.07 -27.49 -0.71
CA ARG A 477 3.76 -28.13 -0.52
C ARG A 477 3.02 -27.51 0.66
N ALA A 478 1.70 -27.71 0.69
CA ALA A 478 0.87 -27.29 1.82
C ALA A 478 1.32 -28.00 3.10
N ASP A 479 1.30 -27.29 4.23
CA ASP A 479 1.49 -27.90 5.53
C ASP A 479 0.13 -28.48 6.00
N PRO A 480 0.00 -29.80 6.21
CA PRO A 480 -1.27 -30.40 6.61
C PRO A 480 -1.74 -29.98 8.00
N THR A 481 -0.88 -29.36 8.78
CA THR A 481 -1.21 -28.84 10.12
C THR A 481 -1.65 -27.38 10.11
N ASP A 482 -1.53 -26.69 8.96
CA ASP A 482 -1.98 -25.30 8.84
C ASP A 482 -3.49 -25.20 8.91
N LYS A 483 -3.99 -24.30 9.76
CA LYS A 483 -5.41 -24.00 9.96
C LYS A 483 -5.70 -22.50 9.85
N THR A 484 -4.76 -21.76 9.29
CA THR A 484 -4.91 -20.32 9.13
C THR A 484 -5.95 -19.99 8.05
N SER A 485 -6.55 -18.84 8.17
CA SER A 485 -7.50 -18.29 7.21
C SER A 485 -7.15 -16.84 6.90
N GLU A 486 -7.74 -16.30 5.85
CA GLU A 486 -7.62 -14.88 5.56
C GLU A 486 -8.13 -14.01 6.70
N MET A 487 -7.42 -12.93 6.97
CA MET A 487 -7.82 -11.91 7.95
C MET A 487 -8.50 -10.75 7.22
N GLN A 488 -9.68 -10.36 7.69
CA GLN A 488 -10.41 -9.22 7.13
C GLN A 488 -10.49 -8.08 8.13
N PHE A 489 -10.30 -6.86 7.67
CA PHE A 489 -10.51 -5.66 8.45
C PHE A 489 -10.81 -4.47 7.53
N GLU A 490 -11.86 -3.73 7.86
CA GLU A 490 -12.38 -2.70 6.97
C GLU A 490 -12.61 -3.27 5.55
N GLY A 491 -12.12 -2.65 4.50
CA GLY A 491 -12.18 -3.17 3.14
C GLY A 491 -10.96 -3.97 2.68
N ASN A 492 -10.09 -4.40 3.60
CA ASN A 492 -8.86 -5.12 3.28
C ASN A 492 -8.99 -6.60 3.63
N VAL A 493 -8.37 -7.44 2.81
CA VAL A 493 -8.18 -8.87 3.05
C VAL A 493 -6.69 -9.15 2.98
N ILE A 494 -6.16 -9.81 3.97
CA ILE A 494 -4.74 -10.18 4.02
C ILE A 494 -4.58 -11.62 4.47
N THR A 495 -3.52 -12.27 4.01
CA THR A 495 -3.10 -13.59 4.47
C THR A 495 -2.71 -13.54 5.94
N ASP A 496 -3.07 -14.56 6.72
CA ASP A 496 -2.64 -14.67 8.13
C ASP A 496 -1.09 -14.69 8.20
N PRO A 497 -0.46 -13.84 9.04
CA PRO A 497 1.00 -13.87 9.22
C PRO A 497 1.56 -15.22 9.66
N LYS A 498 0.74 -16.08 10.24
CA LYS A 498 1.13 -17.41 10.76
C LYS A 498 0.99 -18.53 9.75
N VAL A 499 0.56 -18.24 8.51
CA VAL A 499 0.37 -19.25 7.46
C VAL A 499 1.65 -20.07 7.27
N LYS A 500 1.48 -21.39 7.24
CA LYS A 500 2.57 -22.36 7.14
C LYS A 500 2.55 -23.09 5.82
N VAL A 501 3.74 -23.36 5.31
CA VAL A 501 3.98 -24.27 4.18
C VAL A 501 5.19 -25.14 4.51
N GLN A 502 5.37 -26.21 3.75
CA GLN A 502 6.58 -27.01 3.80
C GLN A 502 7.42 -26.77 2.56
N LEU A 503 8.72 -26.69 2.76
CA LEU A 503 9.71 -26.53 1.71
C LEU A 503 10.88 -27.48 1.92
N ARG A 504 11.61 -27.74 0.85
CA ARG A 504 12.92 -28.39 0.87
C ARG A 504 13.80 -27.87 -0.27
N ARG A 505 15.10 -27.86 -0.07
CA ARG A 505 16.06 -27.47 -1.10
C ARG A 505 16.06 -28.49 -2.24
N ARG A 506 16.12 -28.03 -3.49
CA ARG A 506 16.22 -28.87 -4.69
C ARG A 506 17.41 -28.46 -5.56
N ALA A 507 17.79 -29.31 -6.50
CA ALA A 507 18.73 -28.96 -7.54
C ALA A 507 18.07 -28.02 -8.56
N GLU A 508 18.77 -26.96 -8.94
CA GLU A 508 18.32 -25.98 -9.93
C GLU A 508 18.56 -26.48 -11.35
N GLU A 509 17.62 -26.26 -12.26
CA GLU A 509 17.75 -26.58 -13.68
C GLU A 509 18.68 -25.60 -14.39
N VAL A 510 18.69 -24.36 -13.95
CA VAL A 510 19.51 -23.27 -14.48
C VAL A 510 20.10 -22.46 -13.33
N ARG A 511 21.33 -22.00 -13.52
CA ARG A 511 21.97 -21.13 -12.53
C ARG A 511 21.30 -19.75 -12.55
N LEU A 512 20.78 -19.33 -11.39
CA LEU A 512 20.12 -18.04 -11.21
C LEU A 512 21.05 -16.94 -10.70
N ASP A 513 22.18 -17.32 -10.11
CA ASP A 513 23.14 -16.38 -9.54
C ASP A 513 23.91 -15.66 -10.65
N ILE A 514 24.27 -14.38 -10.42
CA ILE A 514 25.06 -13.55 -11.35
C ILE A 514 26.54 -13.72 -11.07
#